data_e20e4e04421a7f007a25b4a5b7d74df1
#
_entry.id   e20e4e04421a7f007a25b4a5b7d74df1
#
_cell.length_a   1.000
_cell.length_b   1.000
_cell.length_c   1.000
_cell.angle_alpha   90.00
_cell.angle_beta   90.00
_cell.angle_gamma   90.00
#
_symmetry.space_group_name_H-M   'P 1'
#
loop_
_entity.id
_entity.type
_entity.pdbx_description
1 polymer ?
#
loop_
_entity_poly.entity_id
_entity_poly.type
_entity_poly.pdbx_seq_one_letter_code
_entity_poly.pdbx_strand_id
1 'polypeptide(L)' 'MRFLDIVELTTEEVEALRLKNEKGLDQAECAKLMKTSRSTFQRILSSAYEKVTNALVEGRAIKIIKTH' A
#
# COMPACT_ATOMS: atom_id res chain seq x y z
N MET A 1 4.67 -19.63 12.66
CA MET A 1 4.41 -19.01 11.35
C MET A 1 5.58 -19.27 10.41
N ARG A 2 5.29 -19.74 9.21
CA ARG A 2 6.33 -19.96 8.20
C ARG A 2 6.57 -18.64 7.48
N PHE A 3 7.79 -18.43 6.97
CA PHE A 3 8.07 -17.17 6.28
C PHE A 3 7.24 -17.00 5.01
N LEU A 4 6.72 -18.09 4.44
CA LEU A 4 5.79 -18.02 3.31
C LEU A 4 4.45 -17.37 3.67
N ASP A 5 4.19 -17.23 4.97
CA ASP A 5 2.96 -16.61 5.46
C ASP A 5 3.13 -15.12 5.70
N ILE A 6 4.07 -14.49 5.00
CA ILE A 6 4.34 -13.07 5.13
C ILE A 6 4.04 -12.37 3.79
N VAL A 7 3.26 -11.29 3.88
CA VAL A 7 3.01 -10.40 2.75
C VAL A 7 3.85 -9.15 2.96
N GLU A 8 4.64 -8.78 1.95
CA GLU A 8 5.52 -7.63 2.05
C GLU A 8 4.90 -6.40 1.40
N LEU A 9 4.80 -5.32 2.18
CA LEU A 9 4.35 -4.02 1.69
C LEU A 9 5.54 -3.09 1.59
N THR A 10 5.61 -2.33 0.49
CA THR A 10 6.65 -1.30 0.36
C THR A 10 6.22 -0.06 1.13
N THR A 11 7.19 0.82 1.42
CA THR A 11 6.89 2.08 2.09
C THR A 11 5.95 2.93 1.24
N GLU A 12 6.08 2.85 -0.09
CA GLU A 12 5.19 3.58 -1.00
C GLU A 12 3.75 3.10 -0.89
N GLU A 13 3.57 1.80 -0.78
CA GLU A 13 2.23 1.22 -0.62
C GLU A 13 1.60 1.64 0.71
N VAL A 14 2.39 1.64 1.77
CA VAL A 14 1.91 2.10 3.08
C VAL A 14 1.54 3.58 3.03
N GLU A 15 2.37 4.39 2.38
CA GLU A 15 2.11 5.82 2.24
C GLU A 15 0.82 6.08 1.45
N ALA A 16 0.60 5.32 0.37
CA ALA A 16 -0.61 5.45 -0.41
C ALA A 16 -1.85 5.16 0.43
N LEU A 17 -1.79 4.10 1.24
CA LEU A 17 -2.89 3.76 2.14
C LEU A 17 -3.13 4.85 3.18
N ARG A 18 -2.06 5.37 3.75
CA ARG A 18 -2.15 6.41 4.77
C ARG A 18 -2.81 7.67 4.22
N LEU A 19 -2.34 8.13 3.06
CA LEU A 19 -2.88 9.35 2.46
C LEU A 19 -4.34 9.20 2.06
N LYS A 20 -4.67 8.07 1.45
CA LYS A 20 -6.03 7.86 0.95
C LYS A 20 -7.03 7.55 2.06
N ASN A 21 -6.67 6.68 2.99
CA ASN A 21 -7.63 6.15 3.97
C ASN A 21 -7.55 6.81 5.34
N GLU A 22 -6.36 7.13 5.80
CA GLU A 22 -6.23 7.79 7.10
C GLU A 22 -6.45 9.30 6.99
N LYS A 23 -5.83 9.92 5.99
CA LYS A 23 -5.99 11.35 5.76
C LYS A 23 -7.24 11.70 4.96
N GLY A 24 -7.78 10.74 4.22
CA GLY A 24 -9.00 10.96 3.45
C GLY A 24 -8.83 11.87 2.24
N LEU A 25 -7.61 11.95 1.71
CA LEU A 25 -7.35 12.81 0.56
C LEU A 25 -7.83 12.15 -0.74
N ASP A 26 -8.16 12.98 -1.74
CA ASP A 26 -8.55 12.43 -3.03
C ASP A 26 -7.31 11.96 -3.81
N GLN A 27 -7.55 11.24 -4.91
CA GLN A 27 -6.45 10.65 -5.68
C GLN A 27 -5.48 11.68 -6.23
N ALA A 28 -6.00 12.82 -6.68
CA ALA A 28 -5.15 13.86 -7.24
C ALA A 28 -4.20 14.43 -6.19
N GLU A 29 -4.71 14.66 -5.00
CA GLU A 29 -3.89 15.17 -3.90
C GLU A 29 -2.87 14.14 -3.44
N CYS A 30 -3.28 12.87 -3.33
CA CYS A 30 -2.36 11.81 -2.97
C CYS A 30 -1.21 11.68 -3.96
N ALA A 31 -1.54 11.69 -5.25
CA ALA A 31 -0.53 11.58 -6.28
C ALA A 31 0.45 12.76 -6.23
N LYS A 32 -0.08 13.95 -6.00
CA LYS A 32 0.75 15.15 -5.90
C LYS A 32 1.72 15.06 -4.73
N LEU A 33 1.24 14.63 -3.57
CA LEU A 33 2.08 14.50 -2.38
C LEU A 33 3.14 13.42 -2.55
N MET A 34 2.81 12.36 -3.28
CA MET A 34 3.76 11.29 -3.55
C MET A 34 4.62 11.58 -4.78
N LYS A 35 4.44 12.75 -5.39
CA LYS A 35 5.21 13.21 -6.55
C LYS A 35 5.15 12.21 -7.71
N THR A 36 3.94 11.76 -8.01
CA THR A 36 3.72 10.79 -9.08
C THR A 36 2.44 11.12 -9.83
N SER A 37 2.16 10.42 -10.91
CA SER A 37 0.94 10.59 -11.67
C SER A 37 -0.23 9.90 -10.96
N ARG A 38 -1.46 10.32 -11.32
CA ARG A 38 -2.65 9.68 -10.75
C ARG A 38 -2.72 8.21 -11.10
N SER A 39 -2.35 7.85 -12.34
CA SER A 39 -2.38 6.45 -12.75
C SER A 39 -1.35 5.62 -11.99
N THR A 40 -0.16 6.17 -11.74
CA THR A 40 0.85 5.47 -10.96
C THR A 40 0.40 5.34 -9.51
N PHE A 41 -0.17 6.41 -8.95
CA PHE A 41 -0.71 6.34 -7.59
C PHE A 41 -1.78 5.26 -7.49
N GLN A 42 -2.68 5.19 -8.47
CA GLN A 42 -3.75 4.18 -8.48
C GLN A 42 -3.19 2.77 -8.51
N ARG A 43 -2.11 2.54 -9.25
CA ARG A 43 -1.45 1.23 -9.29
C ARG A 43 -0.87 0.87 -7.93
N ILE A 44 -0.20 1.83 -7.30
CA ILE A 44 0.40 1.62 -5.97
C ILE A 44 -0.70 1.28 -4.96
N LEU A 45 -1.77 2.04 -4.99
CA LEU A 45 -2.89 1.84 -4.07
C LEU A 45 -3.56 0.49 -4.28
N SER A 46 -3.81 0.12 -5.54
CA SER A 46 -4.42 -1.16 -5.86
C SER A 46 -3.56 -2.33 -5.40
N SER A 47 -2.25 -2.23 -5.61
CA SER A 47 -1.32 -3.25 -5.15
C SER A 47 -1.37 -3.37 -3.62
N ALA A 48 -1.41 -2.24 -2.93
CA ALA A 48 -1.49 -2.23 -1.47
C ALA A 48 -2.76 -2.92 -0.98
N TYR A 49 -3.91 -2.60 -1.59
CA TYR A 49 -5.18 -3.22 -1.21
C TYR A 49 -5.17 -4.72 -1.44
N GLU A 50 -4.63 -5.18 -2.57
CA GLU A 50 -4.55 -6.61 -2.85
C GLU A 50 -3.73 -7.33 -1.78
N LYS A 51 -2.61 -6.76 -1.43
CA LYS A 51 -1.71 -7.36 -0.44
C LYS A 51 -2.35 -7.41 0.94
N VAL A 52 -2.96 -6.31 1.37
CA VAL A 52 -3.63 -6.25 2.67
C VAL A 52 -4.80 -7.23 2.72
N THR A 53 -5.60 -7.26 1.66
CA THR A 53 -6.73 -8.18 1.57
C THR A 53 -6.26 -9.62 1.65
N ASN A 54 -5.21 -9.95 0.89
CA ASN A 54 -4.64 -11.30 0.91
C ASN A 54 -4.18 -11.69 2.31
N ALA A 55 -3.48 -10.77 2.99
CA ALA A 55 -2.99 -11.03 4.32
C ALA A 55 -4.14 -11.29 5.31
N LEU A 56 -5.19 -10.49 5.23
CA LEU A 56 -6.33 -10.63 6.12
C LEU A 56 -7.10 -11.92 5.87
N VAL A 57 -7.37 -12.21 4.60
CA VAL A 57 -8.17 -13.38 4.22
C VAL A 57 -7.42 -14.67 4.49
N GLU A 58 -6.12 -14.70 4.17
CA GLU A 58 -5.30 -15.90 4.31
C GLU A 58 -4.62 -16.04 5.68
N GLY A 59 -4.82 -15.07 6.55
CA GLY A 59 -4.20 -15.09 7.88
C GLY A 59 -2.70 -14.93 7.84
N ARG A 60 -2.18 -14.11 6.92
CA ARG A 60 -0.74 -13.90 6.77
C ARG A 60 -0.29 -12.66 7.52
N ALA A 61 0.96 -12.65 7.97
CA ALA A 61 1.54 -11.48 8.59
C ALA A 61 1.92 -10.45 7.53
N ILE A 62 1.95 -9.19 7.90
CA ILE A 62 2.36 -8.11 7.01
C ILE A 62 3.71 -7.58 7.49
N LYS A 63 4.64 -7.47 6.56
CA LYS A 63 5.96 -6.92 6.81
C LYS A 63 6.13 -5.69 5.92
N ILE A 64 6.57 -4.59 6.51
CA ILE A 64 6.82 -3.37 5.75
C ILE A 64 8.30 -3.33 5.38
N ILE A 65 8.58 -3.23 4.08
CA ILE A 65 9.94 -3.17 3.58
C ILE A 65 10.23 -1.73 3.17
N LYS A 66 11.36 -1.21 3.66
CA LYS A 66 11.78 0.13 3.27
C LYS A 66 12.39 0.09 1.88
N THR A 67 11.88 0.94 1.01
CA THR A 67 12.42 1.10 -0.34
C THR A 67 12.97 2.53 -0.46
N HIS A 68 13.99 2.67 -1.26
CA HIS A 68 14.61 3.99 -1.46
C HIS A 68 14.42 4.49 -2.85
#